data_0d23b4c92d8f792ce6a7bcd943541644
#
_entry.id   0d23b4c92d8f792ce6a7bcd943541644
#
_cell.length_a   1.000
_cell.length_b   1.000
_cell.length_c   1.000
_cell.angle_alpha   90.00
_cell.angle_beta   90.00
_cell.angle_gamma   90.00
#
_symmetry.space_group_name_H-M   'P 1'
#
loop_
_entity.id
_entity.type
_entity.pdbx_description
1 polymer ?
#
loop_
_entity_poly.entity_id
_entity_poly.type
_entity_poly.pdbx_seq_one_letter_code
_entity_poly.pdbx_strand_id
1 'polypeptide(L)'
;MEMLKSEYELLLGLDGLNINLIHIYGIENKKLDKTTFVVYVLMELAICDWEKEIQSREKKKKYYKEEELIIILKNLIYTFAELQRHNISHRDIKPQNILLCKDNSLKIADFGEAKEARNRNNIDTIRQTIRGTELYMSPILFDSLKTKKRNGKYILHNSYKSDVFSLGFCILLAATLRIDSLYVIREIKDMNLLKKEVYNFLKSRYSDKLINIIIDMLEIDEKYRVDFIELEKKVENL
;
A
#
# COMPACT_ATOMS: atom_id res chain seq x y z
N MET A 1 22.35 5.50 5.83
CA MET A 1 23.10 5.45 4.55
C MET A 1 22.87 4.13 3.82
N GLU A 2 23.01 2.99 4.48
CA GLU A 2 22.72 1.67 3.87
C GLU A 2 21.27 1.52 3.40
N MET A 3 20.28 1.99 4.15
CA MET A 3 18.85 1.93 3.74
C MET A 3 18.58 2.66 2.42
N LEU A 4 19.00 3.91 2.27
CA LEU A 4 18.78 4.69 1.03
C LEU A 4 19.53 4.11 -0.17
N LYS A 5 20.71 3.52 0.07
CA LYS A 5 21.45 2.82 -0.99
C LYS A 5 20.70 1.53 -1.40
N SER A 6 20.19 0.78 -0.44
CA SER A 6 19.39 -0.43 -0.70
C SER A 6 18.08 -0.11 -1.44
N GLU A 7 17.40 0.99 -1.07
CA GLU A 7 16.21 1.47 -1.77
C GLU A 7 16.50 1.82 -3.23
N TYR A 8 17.59 2.56 -3.46
CA TYR A 8 18.00 2.94 -4.83
C TYR A 8 18.42 1.73 -5.67
N GLU A 9 19.18 0.81 -5.11
CA GLU A 9 19.58 -0.44 -5.79
C GLU A 9 18.37 -1.30 -6.15
N LEU A 10 17.37 -1.35 -5.26
CA LEU A 10 16.11 -2.04 -5.52
C LEU A 10 15.35 -1.38 -6.68
N LEU A 11 15.21 -0.06 -6.67
CA LEU A 11 14.50 0.67 -7.73
C LEU A 11 15.24 0.61 -9.07
N LEU A 12 16.59 0.64 -9.07
CA LEU A 12 17.38 0.40 -10.29
C LEU A 12 17.16 -1.01 -10.87
N GLY A 13 17.00 -2.01 -10.01
CA GLY A 13 16.69 -3.38 -10.44
C GLY A 13 15.30 -3.52 -11.09
N LEU A 14 14.42 -2.55 -10.86
CA LEU A 14 13.07 -2.47 -11.44
C LEU A 14 12.99 -1.51 -12.65
N ASP A 15 14.10 -0.84 -12.97
CA ASP A 15 14.17 0.06 -14.14
C ASP A 15 13.92 -0.74 -15.41
N GLY A 16 13.07 -0.22 -16.27
CA GLY A 16 12.63 -0.91 -17.50
C GLY A 16 11.36 -1.76 -17.35
N LEU A 17 10.86 -2.00 -16.15
CA LEU A 17 9.51 -2.53 -15.96
C LEU A 17 8.48 -1.43 -16.23
N ASN A 18 7.46 -1.76 -17.03
CA ASN A 18 6.36 -0.82 -17.31
C ASN A 18 5.35 -0.78 -16.14
N ILE A 19 5.82 -0.27 -15.00
CA ILE A 19 5.02 -0.19 -13.76
C ILE A 19 5.03 1.25 -13.21
N ASN A 20 4.02 1.58 -12.39
CA ASN A 20 3.86 2.92 -11.86
C ASN A 20 4.73 3.15 -10.61
N LEU A 21 6.03 3.22 -10.78
CA LEU A 21 6.99 3.63 -9.75
C LEU A 21 7.49 5.04 -10.00
N ILE A 22 7.80 5.77 -8.92
CA ILE A 22 8.47 7.06 -9.04
C ILE A 22 9.89 6.84 -9.58
N HIS A 23 10.27 7.56 -10.62
CA HIS A 23 11.60 7.44 -11.18
C HIS A 23 12.62 8.22 -10.34
N ILE A 24 13.74 7.55 -9.98
CA ILE A 24 14.87 8.19 -9.30
C ILE A 24 16.00 8.36 -10.30
N TYR A 25 16.34 9.62 -10.59
CA TYR A 25 17.42 9.97 -11.53
C TYR A 25 18.80 9.83 -10.92
N GLY A 26 18.94 9.91 -9.59
CA GLY A 26 20.21 9.76 -8.92
C GLY A 26 20.18 10.02 -7.42
N ILE A 27 21.24 9.58 -6.75
CA ILE A 27 21.47 9.81 -5.33
C ILE A 27 22.91 10.31 -5.14
N GLU A 28 23.05 11.40 -4.40
CA GLU A 28 24.35 11.96 -4.01
C GLU A 28 24.47 12.02 -2.49
N ASN A 29 25.63 11.68 -1.97
CA ASN A 29 25.96 11.76 -0.56
C ASN A 29 26.98 12.85 -0.29
N LYS A 30 26.69 13.74 0.65
CA LYS A 30 27.65 14.75 1.13
C LYS A 30 27.89 14.59 2.62
N LYS A 31 29.14 14.36 2.99
CA LYS A 31 29.54 14.37 4.39
C LYS A 31 29.70 15.81 4.87
N LEU A 32 28.99 16.20 5.92
CA LEU A 32 29.09 17.53 6.53
C LEU A 32 30.12 17.59 7.65
N ASP A 33 30.14 16.54 8.51
CA ASP A 33 31.10 16.42 9.62
C ASP A 33 31.41 14.95 9.92
N LYS A 34 32.01 14.63 11.08
CA LYS A 34 32.41 13.26 11.46
C LYS A 34 31.23 12.27 11.56
N THR A 35 30.04 12.78 11.90
CA THR A 35 28.83 11.97 12.20
C THR A 35 27.65 12.28 11.31
N THR A 36 27.67 13.43 10.61
CA THR A 36 26.54 13.94 9.83
C THR A 36 26.75 13.79 8.33
N PHE A 37 25.79 13.19 7.66
CA PHE A 37 25.72 13.07 6.21
C PHE A 37 24.41 13.67 5.72
N VAL A 38 24.45 14.33 4.56
CA VAL A 38 23.26 14.73 3.79
C VAL A 38 23.18 13.85 2.55
N VAL A 39 21.99 13.32 2.30
CA VAL A 39 21.69 12.56 1.10
C VAL A 39 20.73 13.37 0.24
N TYR A 40 21.11 13.59 -0.99
CA TYR A 40 20.28 14.23 -2.02
C TYR A 40 19.73 13.15 -2.93
N VAL A 41 18.42 13.12 -3.09
CA VAL A 41 17.74 12.22 -4.02
C VAL A 41 17.09 13.06 -5.10
N LEU A 42 17.54 12.88 -6.35
CA LEU A 42 16.92 13.50 -7.52
C LEU A 42 15.88 12.54 -8.08
N MET A 43 14.61 12.93 -8.05
CA MET A 43 13.50 12.09 -8.49
C MET A 43 12.53 12.84 -9.39
N GLU A 44 11.65 12.10 -10.05
CA GLU A 44 10.53 12.63 -10.82
C GLU A 44 9.66 13.56 -9.95
N LEU A 45 9.24 14.67 -10.56
CA LEU A 45 8.43 15.67 -9.87
C LEU A 45 6.95 15.28 -9.90
N ALA A 46 6.41 14.92 -8.76
CA ALA A 46 4.99 14.75 -8.55
C ALA A 46 4.29 16.09 -8.23
N ILE A 47 2.97 16.17 -8.47
CA ILE A 47 2.14 17.31 -8.10
C ILE A 47 1.95 17.34 -6.57
N CYS A 48 1.54 16.22 -6.00
CA CYS A 48 1.35 16.01 -4.56
C CYS A 48 1.29 14.51 -4.25
N ASP A 49 1.24 14.15 -2.97
CA ASP A 49 0.86 12.82 -2.54
C ASP A 49 -0.67 12.61 -2.65
N TRP A 50 -1.08 11.35 -2.71
CA TRP A 50 -2.50 11.01 -2.87
C TRP A 50 -3.36 11.41 -1.67
N GLU A 51 -2.79 11.50 -0.47
CA GLU A 51 -3.51 11.99 0.70
C GLU A 51 -3.98 13.44 0.50
N LYS A 52 -3.09 14.31 -0.01
CA LYS A 52 -3.43 15.71 -0.31
C LYS A 52 -4.51 15.82 -1.39
N GLU A 53 -4.46 14.97 -2.43
CA GLU A 53 -5.51 14.91 -3.44
C GLU A 53 -6.85 14.47 -2.83
N ILE A 54 -6.87 13.40 -2.02
CA ILE A 54 -8.07 12.94 -1.30
C ILE A 54 -8.63 14.04 -0.41
N GLN A 55 -7.80 14.72 0.39
CA GLN A 55 -8.21 15.85 1.24
C GLN A 55 -8.77 17.03 0.42
N SER A 56 -8.16 17.31 -0.75
CA SER A 56 -8.66 18.34 -1.65
C SER A 56 -10.05 17.99 -2.19
N ARG A 57 -10.27 16.71 -2.54
CA ARG A 57 -11.58 16.21 -2.99
C ARG A 57 -12.61 16.21 -1.86
N GLU A 58 -12.23 15.83 -0.65
CA GLU A 58 -13.08 15.88 0.55
C GLU A 58 -13.61 17.31 0.79
N LYS A 59 -12.72 18.31 0.82
CA LYS A 59 -13.09 19.72 1.00
C LYS A 59 -14.07 20.22 -0.07
N LYS A 60 -13.91 19.73 -1.31
CA LYS A 60 -14.78 20.09 -2.46
C LYS A 60 -16.01 19.16 -2.57
N LYS A 61 -16.13 18.13 -1.72
CA LYS A 61 -17.15 17.06 -1.81
C LYS A 61 -17.17 16.39 -3.20
N LYS A 62 -16.01 16.29 -3.85
CA LYS A 62 -15.84 15.74 -5.20
C LYS A 62 -15.38 14.28 -5.14
N TYR A 63 -16.33 13.36 -5.00
CA TYR A 63 -16.03 11.92 -4.99
C TYR A 63 -15.42 11.46 -6.31
N TYR A 64 -14.60 10.39 -6.23
CA TYR A 64 -14.15 9.68 -7.42
C TYR A 64 -15.34 9.03 -8.12
N LYS A 65 -15.41 9.14 -9.45
CA LYS A 65 -16.35 8.32 -10.24
C LYS A 65 -15.89 6.87 -10.19
N GLU A 66 -16.81 5.92 -10.40
CA GLU A 66 -16.49 4.50 -10.36
C GLU A 66 -15.39 4.13 -11.35
N GLU A 67 -15.49 4.60 -12.59
CA GLU A 67 -14.51 4.33 -13.64
C GLU A 67 -13.13 4.89 -13.28
N GLU A 68 -13.08 6.08 -12.69
CA GLU A 68 -11.83 6.71 -12.22
C GLU A 68 -11.19 5.87 -11.12
N LEU A 69 -11.98 5.43 -10.15
CA LEU A 69 -11.50 4.62 -9.04
C LEU A 69 -11.06 3.22 -9.48
N ILE A 70 -11.75 2.61 -10.45
CA ILE A 70 -11.38 1.32 -11.06
C ILE A 70 -10.03 1.44 -11.78
N ILE A 71 -9.80 2.50 -12.56
CA ILE A 71 -8.51 2.72 -13.24
C ILE A 71 -7.39 2.84 -12.23
N ILE A 72 -7.58 3.63 -11.17
CA ILE A 72 -6.61 3.79 -10.07
C ILE A 72 -6.33 2.42 -9.43
N LEU A 73 -7.37 1.70 -9.05
CA LEU A 73 -7.27 0.40 -8.40
C LEU A 73 -6.50 -0.61 -9.26
N LYS A 74 -6.87 -0.74 -10.54
CA LYS A 74 -6.18 -1.64 -11.49
C LYS A 74 -4.71 -1.32 -11.61
N ASN A 75 -4.36 -0.05 -11.83
CA ASN A 75 -2.98 0.38 -12.01
C ASN A 75 -2.11 0.09 -10.77
N LEU A 76 -2.64 0.35 -9.57
CA LEU A 76 -1.94 0.05 -8.32
C LEU A 76 -1.79 -1.47 -8.10
N ILE A 77 -2.86 -2.24 -8.34
CA ILE A 77 -2.81 -3.71 -8.21
C ILE A 77 -1.77 -4.30 -9.18
N TYR A 78 -1.77 -3.91 -10.46
CA TYR A 78 -0.80 -4.39 -11.44
C TYR A 78 0.64 -4.07 -11.02
N THR A 79 0.87 -2.86 -10.50
CA THR A 79 2.19 -2.46 -10.03
C THR A 79 2.64 -3.32 -8.83
N PHE A 80 1.78 -3.54 -7.85
CA PHE A 80 2.12 -4.38 -6.70
C PHE A 80 2.20 -5.87 -7.03
N ALA A 81 1.40 -6.37 -7.98
CA ALA A 81 1.52 -7.74 -8.48
C ALA A 81 2.87 -7.97 -9.15
N GLU A 82 3.36 -6.99 -9.91
CA GLU A 82 4.69 -7.06 -10.53
C GLU A 82 5.81 -7.01 -9.48
N LEU A 83 5.70 -6.16 -8.46
CA LEU A 83 6.62 -6.18 -7.33
C LEU A 83 6.63 -7.54 -6.62
N GLN A 84 5.45 -8.15 -6.41
CA GLN A 84 5.34 -9.49 -5.83
C GLN A 84 6.01 -10.56 -6.70
N ARG A 85 5.90 -10.50 -8.05
CA ARG A 85 6.60 -11.40 -8.98
C ARG A 85 8.13 -11.29 -8.85
N HIS A 86 8.62 -10.10 -8.51
CA HIS A 86 10.03 -9.84 -8.22
C HIS A 86 10.40 -10.09 -6.75
N ASN A 87 9.51 -10.71 -5.98
CA ASN A 87 9.69 -11.03 -4.55
C ASN A 87 9.87 -9.79 -3.65
N ILE A 88 9.29 -8.65 -4.04
CA ILE A 88 9.37 -7.40 -3.30
C ILE A 88 8.03 -7.12 -2.62
N SER A 89 8.05 -6.87 -1.30
CA SER A 89 6.94 -6.34 -0.52
C SER A 89 7.26 -4.92 -0.07
N HIS A 90 6.28 -4.01 -0.13
CA HIS A 90 6.47 -2.58 0.16
C HIS A 90 6.48 -2.26 1.65
N ARG A 91 5.53 -2.84 2.41
CA ARG A 91 5.44 -2.81 3.88
C ARG A 91 5.07 -1.47 4.52
N ASP A 92 4.89 -0.40 3.75
CA ASP A 92 4.38 0.90 4.21
C ASP A 92 3.47 1.55 3.17
N ILE A 93 2.47 0.78 2.67
CA ILE A 93 1.47 1.32 1.72
C ILE A 93 0.51 2.24 2.47
N LYS A 94 0.50 3.51 2.06
CA LYS A 94 -0.37 4.57 2.55
C LYS A 94 -0.49 5.66 1.48
N PRO A 95 -1.51 6.53 1.53
CA PRO A 95 -1.70 7.56 0.52
C PRO A 95 -0.54 8.56 0.41
N GLN A 96 0.23 8.77 1.49
CA GLN A 96 1.42 9.63 1.49
C GLN A 96 2.55 9.08 0.62
N ASN A 97 2.62 7.74 0.44
CA ASN A 97 3.64 7.05 -0.35
C ASN A 97 3.17 6.75 -1.78
N ILE A 98 2.01 7.27 -2.19
CA ILE A 98 1.47 7.19 -3.54
C ILE A 98 1.39 8.62 -4.08
N LEU A 99 2.12 8.90 -5.15
CA LEU A 99 2.32 10.25 -5.67
C LEU A 99 1.50 10.49 -6.93
N LEU A 100 0.79 11.60 -6.99
CA LEU A 100 0.05 12.05 -8.17
C LEU A 100 1.00 12.81 -9.10
N CYS A 101 1.17 12.32 -10.32
CA CYS A 101 2.01 12.92 -11.34
C CYS A 101 1.22 13.84 -12.29
N LYS A 102 1.94 14.59 -13.14
CA LYS A 102 1.34 15.59 -14.05
C LYS A 102 0.41 14.99 -15.11
N ASP A 103 0.63 13.74 -15.48
CA ASP A 103 -0.20 12.95 -16.38
C ASP A 103 -1.45 12.34 -15.72
N ASN A 104 -1.73 12.72 -14.47
CA ASN A 104 -2.74 12.16 -13.58
C ASN A 104 -2.52 10.67 -13.21
N SER A 105 -1.37 10.09 -13.48
CA SER A 105 -1.00 8.78 -12.98
C SER A 105 -0.68 8.85 -11.48
N LEU A 106 -0.94 7.73 -10.78
CA LEU A 106 -0.47 7.53 -9.40
C LEU A 106 0.75 6.61 -9.46
N LYS A 107 1.84 7.05 -8.86
CA LYS A 107 3.10 6.31 -8.79
C LYS A 107 3.48 6.00 -7.35
N ILE A 108 4.01 4.80 -7.12
CA ILE A 108 4.44 4.34 -5.80
C ILE A 108 5.83 4.89 -5.52
N ALA A 109 6.04 5.37 -4.29
CA ALA A 109 7.28 5.93 -3.80
C ALA A 109 7.59 5.42 -2.39
N ASP A 110 8.77 5.73 -1.87
CA ASP A 110 9.24 5.41 -0.51
C ASP A 110 9.36 3.90 -0.26
N PHE A 111 10.40 3.31 -0.80
CA PHE A 111 10.77 1.90 -0.60
C PHE A 111 11.67 1.68 0.62
N GLY A 112 11.76 2.66 1.53
CA GLY A 112 12.61 2.60 2.73
C GLY A 112 12.31 1.43 3.67
N GLU A 113 11.07 0.94 3.70
CA GLU A 113 10.65 -0.23 4.46
C GLU A 113 10.50 -1.49 3.59
N ALA A 114 10.70 -1.38 2.28
CA ALA A 114 10.53 -2.49 1.35
C ALA A 114 11.53 -3.64 1.62
N LYS A 115 11.14 -4.83 1.25
CA LYS A 115 11.96 -6.02 1.43
C LYS A 115 11.85 -6.95 0.24
N GLU A 116 13.03 -7.35 -0.25
CA GLU A 116 13.17 -8.43 -1.20
C GLU A 116 13.34 -9.78 -0.46
N ALA A 117 12.54 -10.77 -0.80
CA ALA A 117 12.67 -12.12 -0.26
C ALA A 117 13.75 -12.88 -1.04
N ARG A 118 14.91 -13.15 -0.38
CA ARG A 118 16.07 -13.81 -1.01
C ARG A 118 15.88 -15.28 -1.34
N ASN A 119 14.85 -15.94 -0.83
CA ASN A 119 14.59 -17.38 -1.04
C ASN A 119 13.18 -17.62 -1.59
N ARG A 120 13.07 -18.12 -2.81
CA ARG A 120 11.82 -18.46 -3.50
C ARG A 120 10.98 -19.54 -2.82
N ASN A 121 11.56 -20.36 -1.94
CA ASN A 121 10.93 -21.56 -1.40
C ASN A 121 10.12 -21.35 -0.10
N ASN A 122 10.12 -20.13 0.51
CA ASN A 122 9.40 -19.83 1.76
C ASN A 122 8.79 -18.43 1.74
N ILE A 123 8.16 -18.06 0.62
CA ILE A 123 7.72 -16.68 0.35
C ILE A 123 6.46 -16.30 1.16
N ASP A 124 5.63 -17.27 1.52
CA ASP A 124 4.30 -16.96 2.01
C ASP A 124 4.25 -16.51 3.46
N THR A 125 5.19 -16.93 4.30
CA THR A 125 5.15 -16.56 5.71
C THR A 125 6.56 -16.48 6.31
N ILE A 126 7.10 -15.28 6.42
CA ILE A 126 8.44 -15.02 6.94
C ILE A 126 8.35 -14.31 8.29
N ARG A 127 9.23 -14.69 9.23
CA ARG A 127 9.40 -13.94 10.48
C ARG A 127 9.98 -12.56 10.17
N GLN A 128 9.16 -11.52 10.27
CA GLN A 128 9.52 -10.15 9.89
C GLN A 128 9.37 -9.18 11.04
N THR A 129 10.11 -8.07 10.98
CA THR A 129 9.91 -6.94 11.86
C THR A 129 8.56 -6.28 11.58
N ILE A 130 7.86 -5.84 12.63
CA ILE A 130 6.65 -5.03 12.48
C ILE A 130 7.08 -3.67 11.92
N ARG A 131 6.57 -3.32 10.74
CA ARG A 131 6.87 -2.09 9.99
C ARG A 131 5.60 -1.53 9.38
N GLY A 132 5.62 -0.23 9.06
CA GLY A 132 4.54 0.48 8.40
C GLY A 132 3.79 1.44 9.34
N THR A 133 2.87 2.19 8.75
CA THR A 133 2.04 3.19 9.44
C THR A 133 0.85 2.52 10.11
N GLU A 134 0.69 2.70 11.42
CA GLU A 134 -0.25 1.96 12.27
C GLU A 134 -1.68 1.89 11.71
N LEU A 135 -2.22 3.00 11.21
CA LEU A 135 -3.57 3.04 10.67
C LEU A 135 -3.78 2.10 9.47
N TYR A 136 -2.76 1.90 8.64
CA TYR A 136 -2.85 1.10 7.43
C TYR A 136 -2.38 -0.36 7.60
N MET A 137 -1.85 -0.73 8.77
CA MET A 137 -1.37 -2.10 9.04
C MET A 137 -2.49 -3.13 8.91
N SER A 138 -2.16 -4.33 8.43
CA SER A 138 -3.10 -5.46 8.46
C SER A 138 -3.46 -5.84 9.91
N PRO A 139 -4.61 -6.52 10.14
CA PRO A 139 -5.05 -6.89 11.50
C PRO A 139 -3.98 -7.64 12.30
N ILE A 140 -3.28 -8.59 11.69
CA ILE A 140 -2.22 -9.37 12.35
C ILE A 140 -1.04 -8.50 12.81
N LEU A 141 -0.64 -7.51 12.02
CA LEU A 141 0.43 -6.56 12.38
C LEU A 141 -0.04 -5.60 13.47
N PHE A 142 -1.24 -5.05 13.34
CA PHE A 142 -1.82 -4.11 14.28
C PHE A 142 -2.04 -4.72 15.68
N ASP A 143 -2.62 -5.92 15.74
CA ASP A 143 -2.83 -6.63 17.00
C ASP A 143 -1.50 -7.02 17.66
N SER A 144 -0.48 -7.36 16.86
CA SER A 144 0.87 -7.64 17.35
C SER A 144 1.56 -6.40 17.90
N LEU A 145 1.33 -5.23 17.30
CA LEU A 145 1.84 -3.96 17.81
C LEU A 145 1.19 -3.60 19.17
N LYS A 146 -0.15 -3.72 19.25
CA LYS A 146 -0.92 -3.40 20.49
C LYS A 146 -0.60 -4.34 21.65
N THR A 147 -0.45 -5.61 21.39
CA THR A 147 -0.26 -6.60 22.47
C THR A 147 1.12 -6.55 23.11
N LYS A 148 2.10 -5.80 22.53
CA LYS A 148 3.48 -5.65 23.03
C LYS A 148 3.93 -6.94 23.72
N LYS A 149 3.69 -8.11 23.11
CA LYS A 149 4.17 -9.38 23.66
C LYS A 149 5.67 -9.28 23.79
N ARG A 150 6.12 -9.23 25.01
CA ARG A 150 7.40 -8.84 25.61
C ARG A 150 8.67 -9.43 24.98
N ASN A 151 8.60 -10.28 23.95
CA ASN A 151 9.76 -11.06 23.50
C ASN A 151 9.96 -11.14 21.98
N GLY A 152 9.36 -10.29 21.13
CA GLY A 152 9.64 -10.46 19.71
C GLY A 152 9.36 -9.23 18.85
N LYS A 153 10.43 -8.64 18.33
CA LYS A 153 10.38 -7.65 17.22
C LYS A 153 9.87 -8.25 15.91
N TYR A 154 9.53 -9.55 15.88
CA TYR A 154 9.24 -10.29 14.65
C TYR A 154 7.92 -11.03 14.75
N ILE A 155 7.18 -11.04 13.67
CA ILE A 155 5.94 -11.77 13.49
C ILE A 155 6.02 -12.63 12.23
N LEU A 156 5.37 -13.79 12.27
CA LEU A 156 5.19 -14.64 11.12
C LEU A 156 3.92 -14.21 10.37
N HIS A 157 4.05 -13.68 9.17
CA HIS A 157 2.93 -13.23 8.34
C HIS A 157 3.33 -13.18 6.86
N ASN A 158 2.34 -13.14 5.98
CA ASN A 158 2.54 -12.90 4.56
C ASN A 158 2.55 -11.38 4.28
N SER A 159 3.70 -10.83 3.90
CA SER A 159 3.85 -9.38 3.65
C SER A 159 2.99 -8.89 2.50
N TYR A 160 2.85 -9.68 1.42
CA TYR A 160 2.04 -9.30 0.26
C TYR A 160 0.56 -9.17 0.63
N LYS A 161 0.04 -10.12 1.43
CA LYS A 161 -1.33 -10.07 1.93
C LYS A 161 -1.53 -8.91 2.93
N SER A 162 -0.50 -8.56 3.69
CA SER A 162 -0.52 -7.37 4.54
C SER A 162 -0.54 -6.09 3.70
N ASP A 163 0.23 -6.02 2.62
CA ASP A 163 0.25 -4.91 1.68
C ASP A 163 -1.10 -4.76 0.94
N VAL A 164 -1.77 -5.88 0.57
CA VAL A 164 -3.13 -5.84 0.00
C VAL A 164 -4.11 -5.18 0.96
N PHE A 165 -4.06 -5.51 2.25
CA PHE A 165 -4.93 -4.87 3.25
C PHE A 165 -4.67 -3.37 3.35
N SER A 166 -3.40 -2.96 3.37
CA SER A 166 -3.00 -1.55 3.42
C SER A 166 -3.52 -0.78 2.20
N LEU A 167 -3.39 -1.37 0.99
CA LEU A 167 -3.97 -0.78 -0.23
C LEU A 167 -5.49 -0.73 -0.15
N GLY A 168 -6.16 -1.76 0.39
CA GLY A 168 -7.61 -1.77 0.61
C GLY A 168 -8.08 -0.58 1.45
N PHE A 169 -7.33 -0.21 2.49
CA PHE A 169 -7.59 0.99 3.29
C PHE A 169 -7.38 2.28 2.49
N CYS A 170 -6.35 2.36 1.66
CA CYS A 170 -6.15 3.52 0.78
C CYS A 170 -7.33 3.71 -0.19
N ILE A 171 -7.80 2.62 -0.81
CA ILE A 171 -8.95 2.64 -1.73
C ILE A 171 -10.25 2.99 -0.99
N LEU A 172 -10.49 2.43 0.20
CA LEU A 172 -11.66 2.78 1.02
C LEU A 172 -11.67 4.26 1.40
N LEU A 173 -10.51 4.82 1.77
CA LEU A 173 -10.37 6.25 2.05
C LEU A 173 -10.69 7.10 0.81
N ALA A 174 -10.15 6.73 -0.35
CA ALA A 174 -10.42 7.43 -1.61
C ALA A 174 -11.91 7.34 -2.01
N ALA A 175 -12.53 6.17 -1.83
CA ALA A 175 -13.95 5.95 -2.15
C ALA A 175 -14.90 6.73 -1.24
N THR A 176 -14.57 6.83 0.05
CA THR A 176 -15.43 7.48 1.05
C THR A 176 -15.10 8.96 1.23
N LEU A 177 -13.86 9.39 0.94
CA LEU A 177 -13.27 10.69 1.32
C LEU A 177 -13.38 10.97 2.83
N ARG A 178 -13.42 9.91 3.67
CA ARG A 178 -13.68 10.02 5.10
C ARG A 178 -12.70 9.16 5.89
N ILE A 179 -11.80 9.79 6.61
CA ILE A 179 -10.82 9.09 7.44
C ILE A 179 -11.48 8.28 8.57
N ASP A 180 -12.62 8.74 9.07
CA ASP A 180 -13.39 8.04 10.11
C ASP A 180 -13.90 6.67 9.64
N SER A 181 -14.14 6.48 8.33
CA SER A 181 -14.48 5.15 7.80
C SER A 181 -13.40 4.11 8.09
N LEU A 182 -12.13 4.51 8.02
CA LEU A 182 -11.01 3.60 8.33
C LEU A 182 -11.00 3.21 9.82
N TYR A 183 -11.25 4.17 10.72
CA TYR A 183 -11.32 3.88 12.16
C TYR A 183 -12.47 2.93 12.49
N VAL A 184 -13.64 3.11 11.86
CA VAL A 184 -14.78 2.18 12.03
C VAL A 184 -14.38 0.77 11.60
N ILE A 185 -13.83 0.61 10.38
CA ILE A 185 -13.44 -0.71 9.87
C ILE A 185 -12.32 -1.33 10.69
N ARG A 186 -11.38 -0.54 11.21
CA ARG A 186 -10.25 -1.00 12.03
C ARG A 186 -10.69 -1.74 13.30
N GLU A 187 -11.76 -1.31 13.94
CA GLU A 187 -12.25 -1.89 15.19
C GLU A 187 -13.09 -3.17 14.98
N ILE A 188 -13.50 -3.47 13.75
CA ILE A 188 -14.32 -4.64 13.44
C ILE A 188 -13.44 -5.90 13.42
N LYS A 189 -13.88 -6.93 14.16
CA LYS A 189 -13.24 -8.25 14.23
C LYS A 189 -14.08 -9.36 13.61
N ASP A 190 -15.32 -9.06 13.23
CA ASP A 190 -16.25 -9.98 12.55
C ASP A 190 -16.33 -9.63 11.06
N MET A 191 -16.06 -10.61 10.19
CA MET A 191 -16.03 -10.38 8.74
C MET A 191 -17.40 -10.05 8.16
N ASN A 192 -18.50 -10.59 8.71
CA ASN A 192 -19.84 -10.28 8.22
C ASN A 192 -20.22 -8.83 8.56
N LEU A 193 -19.83 -8.36 9.75
CA LEU A 193 -20.02 -6.97 10.12
C LEU A 193 -19.16 -6.05 9.25
N LEU A 194 -17.89 -6.41 8.97
CA LEU A 194 -17.02 -5.64 8.08
C LEU A 194 -17.64 -5.51 6.68
N LYS A 195 -18.09 -6.61 6.08
CA LYS A 195 -18.78 -6.60 4.78
C LYS A 195 -19.97 -5.66 4.78
N LYS A 196 -20.79 -5.74 5.81
CA LYS A 196 -21.98 -4.88 5.95
C LYS A 196 -21.60 -3.41 6.04
N GLU A 197 -20.60 -3.05 6.84
CA GLU A 197 -20.20 -1.64 7.00
C GLU A 197 -19.52 -1.09 5.74
N VAL A 198 -18.61 -1.83 5.08
CA VAL A 198 -18.01 -1.44 3.81
C VAL A 198 -19.11 -1.23 2.75
N TYR A 199 -20.05 -2.15 2.64
CA TYR A 199 -21.19 -2.03 1.74
C TYR A 199 -22.03 -0.78 2.04
N ASN A 200 -22.33 -0.51 3.30
CA ASN A 200 -23.09 0.68 3.71
C ASN A 200 -22.38 1.99 3.34
N PHE A 201 -21.06 2.05 3.47
CA PHE A 201 -20.28 3.23 3.06
C PHE A 201 -20.31 3.48 1.56
N LEU A 202 -20.36 2.42 0.74
CA LEU A 202 -20.05 2.50 -0.69
C LEU A 202 -21.25 2.34 -1.63
N LYS A 203 -22.31 1.60 -1.22
CA LYS A 203 -23.46 1.21 -2.07
C LYS A 203 -24.20 2.35 -2.76
N SER A 204 -24.12 3.56 -2.24
CA SER A 204 -24.78 4.73 -2.86
C SER A 204 -24.01 5.30 -4.06
N ARG A 205 -22.78 4.85 -4.32
CA ARG A 205 -21.88 5.44 -5.34
C ARG A 205 -21.22 4.42 -6.24
N TYR A 206 -21.05 3.18 -5.77
CA TYR A 206 -20.24 2.17 -6.45
C TYR A 206 -21.02 0.86 -6.61
N SER A 207 -20.68 0.12 -7.66
CA SER A 207 -21.26 -1.18 -7.97
C SER A 207 -20.85 -2.26 -6.96
N ASP A 208 -21.66 -3.30 -6.86
CA ASP A 208 -21.35 -4.46 -6.02
C ASP A 208 -20.03 -5.13 -6.43
N LYS A 209 -19.67 -5.08 -7.73
CA LYS A 209 -18.40 -5.65 -8.20
C LYS A 209 -17.20 -4.93 -7.56
N LEU A 210 -17.17 -3.61 -7.62
CA LEU A 210 -16.08 -2.82 -7.01
C LEU A 210 -16.07 -2.96 -5.49
N ILE A 211 -17.25 -2.93 -4.86
CA ILE A 211 -17.39 -3.10 -3.41
C ILE A 211 -16.82 -4.46 -2.96
N ASN A 212 -17.13 -5.54 -3.68
CA ASN A 212 -16.65 -6.88 -3.34
C ASN A 212 -15.12 -6.99 -3.47
N ILE A 213 -14.50 -6.34 -4.46
CA ILE A 213 -13.02 -6.29 -4.54
C ILE A 213 -12.42 -5.59 -3.31
N ILE A 214 -12.99 -4.45 -2.90
CA ILE A 214 -12.52 -3.76 -1.69
C ILE A 214 -12.71 -4.65 -0.45
N ILE A 215 -13.80 -5.38 -0.33
CA ILE A 215 -14.06 -6.32 0.76
C ILE A 215 -13.03 -7.46 0.75
N ASP A 216 -12.71 -8.04 -0.41
CA ASP A 216 -11.69 -9.10 -0.54
C ASP A 216 -10.30 -8.62 -0.07
N MET A 217 -9.95 -7.36 -0.37
CA MET A 217 -8.70 -6.75 0.12
C MET A 217 -8.69 -6.56 1.63
N LEU A 218 -9.86 -6.31 2.23
CA LEU A 218 -10.04 -6.06 3.66
C LEU A 218 -10.37 -7.32 4.48
N GLU A 219 -10.23 -8.52 3.90
CA GLU A 219 -10.40 -9.77 4.63
C GLU A 219 -9.53 -9.77 5.91
N ILE A 220 -10.17 -10.03 7.06
CA ILE A 220 -9.54 -9.91 8.37
C ILE A 220 -8.50 -11.02 8.57
N ASP A 221 -8.87 -12.25 8.23
CA ASP A 221 -7.98 -13.39 8.35
C ASP A 221 -7.02 -13.46 7.15
N GLU A 222 -5.73 -13.30 7.41
CA GLU A 222 -4.68 -13.38 6.39
C GLU A 222 -4.75 -14.68 5.57
N LYS A 223 -5.19 -15.79 6.15
CA LYS A 223 -5.30 -17.08 5.46
C LYS A 223 -6.22 -16.98 4.25
N TYR A 224 -7.33 -16.27 4.36
CA TYR A 224 -8.35 -16.13 3.32
C TYR A 224 -8.17 -14.88 2.47
N ARG A 225 -7.35 -13.91 2.92
CA ARG A 225 -7.07 -12.70 2.13
C ARG A 225 -6.29 -13.08 0.88
N VAL A 226 -6.69 -12.51 -0.25
CA VAL A 226 -5.97 -12.62 -1.53
C VAL A 226 -4.62 -11.92 -1.48
N ASP A 227 -3.67 -12.36 -2.29
CA ASP A 227 -2.46 -11.60 -2.59
C ASP A 227 -2.63 -10.75 -3.86
N PHE A 228 -1.61 -10.00 -4.28
CA PHE A 228 -1.74 -9.13 -5.45
C PHE A 228 -1.87 -9.90 -6.77
N ILE A 229 -1.22 -11.06 -6.91
CA ILE A 229 -1.32 -11.89 -8.13
C ILE A 229 -2.73 -12.49 -8.27
N GLU A 230 -3.34 -12.90 -7.15
CA GLU A 230 -4.74 -13.37 -7.13
C GLU A 230 -5.71 -12.21 -7.38
N LEU A 231 -5.44 -11.04 -6.79
CA LEU A 231 -6.27 -9.85 -6.91
C LEU A 231 -6.26 -9.29 -8.33
N GLU A 232 -5.10 -9.30 -9.02
CA GLU A 232 -4.96 -8.90 -10.41
C GLU A 232 -5.95 -9.64 -11.32
N LYS A 233 -6.06 -10.97 -11.18
CA LYS A 233 -7.01 -11.79 -11.94
C LYS A 233 -8.47 -11.41 -11.65
N LYS A 234 -8.77 -11.04 -10.41
CA LYS A 234 -10.14 -10.63 -10.02
C LYS A 234 -10.54 -9.30 -10.64
N VAL A 235 -9.61 -8.34 -10.73
CA VAL A 235 -9.92 -7.00 -11.25
C VAL A 235 -9.95 -6.93 -12.78
N GLU A 236 -9.48 -7.94 -13.51
CA GLU A 236 -9.61 -8.00 -14.97
C GLU A 236 -11.07 -7.85 -15.43
N ASN A 237 -12.02 -8.34 -14.66
CA ASN A 237 -13.46 -8.35 -14.97
C ASN A 237 -14.25 -7.15 -14.37
N LEU A 238 -13.56 -6.13 -13.85
CA LEU A 238 -14.15 -4.86 -13.40
C LEU A 238 -14.50 -3.89 -14.54
#